data_9686182a335dd8670df3539fedd74298
#
_entry.id   9686182a335dd8670df3539fedd74298
#
_cell.length_a   1.000
_cell.length_b   1.000
_cell.length_c   1.000
_cell.angle_alpha   90.00
_cell.angle_beta   90.00
_cell.angle_gamma   90.00
#
_symmetry.space_group_name_H-M   'P 1'
#
loop_
_entity.id
_entity.type
_entity.pdbx_description
1 polymer ?
#
loop_
_entity_poly.entity_id
_entity_poly.type
_entity_poly.pdbx_seq_one_letter_code
_entity_poly.pdbx_strand_id
1 'polypeptide(L)'
;MKFKSILPFAFLVLGVNACTDEDEGVGASVQPVGDLLSAFSNRIDVSSSSVFVDSVLYKADFLYLGQYTDTYLGTTQCEFLSQFDARIGGISVPDTSLFSYTNKLGISKDWLTKIDPDYGNIKAVTNPNKVQVDSAFFLIRFDDEVLGDTNALQAINVYALTANLPTFAKHYTNVNPDDYCDKGRLLGSLAYQTANRKMKKYASNGDNEIPRILEVPISLDFAKEVVNAYKKNSSIKNQRQFNEKFPGIYVAHSFNEGAIVKINTCFLRIYYHFQGKIHTTYKGKDTIVDSKSLGRANPLVKSLSIACDKSVERVNVFKHPNNSSLKTLAQSSEFTYATSPASLYTQVVVDFNSIRDSIVRKVGPDSSKLSVNSALLKLKAASINWDTKLKKTPNQYMMLINRDSIADFFYWNKTPDGLYSFNAGLDTSDFSFSFDLSRAVQKRLKGAKNSEKLLENLVVIPVYITSSGERRYYHQQLWPTASRFYKSSADEVKLRPCIDLVYTRRE
;
A
#
# COMPACT_ATOMS: atom_id res chain seq x y z
N MET A 1 47.18 -24.17 -37.44
CA MET A 1 48.39 -23.43 -37.94
C MET A 1 48.34 -21.98 -37.43
N LYS A 2 49.33 -21.64 -36.58
CA LYS A 2 50.13 -20.38 -36.51
C LYS A 2 49.31 -19.08 -36.27
N PHE A 3 49.62 -18.12 -35.39
CA PHE A 3 50.85 -17.79 -34.66
C PHE A 3 50.51 -16.93 -33.48
N LYS A 4 51.25 -17.10 -32.37
CA LYS A 4 51.34 -16.24 -31.17
C LYS A 4 51.93 -14.88 -31.55
N SER A 5 51.44 -13.83 -30.92
CA SER A 5 52.23 -12.63 -30.74
C SER A 5 52.04 -12.13 -29.29
N ILE A 6 53.09 -12.30 -28.50
CA ILE A 6 53.23 -11.77 -27.13
C ILE A 6 53.95 -10.45 -27.29
N LEU A 7 53.36 -9.35 -26.82
CA LEU A 7 54.03 -8.05 -26.67
C LEU A 7 54.25 -7.85 -25.15
N PRO A 8 55.48 -7.60 -24.68
CA PRO A 8 55.77 -7.30 -23.30
C PRO A 8 55.42 -5.83 -22.99
N PHE A 9 54.54 -5.63 -22.02
CA PHE A 9 54.27 -4.34 -21.41
C PHE A 9 55.48 -3.98 -20.50
N ALA A 10 56.28 -3.06 -20.91
CA ALA A 10 57.33 -2.46 -20.08
C ALA A 10 56.67 -1.56 -19.02
N PHE A 11 56.80 -1.94 -17.76
CA PHE A 11 56.46 -1.13 -16.59
C PHE A 11 57.50 0.02 -16.50
N LEU A 12 57.07 1.23 -16.87
CA LEU A 12 57.80 2.44 -16.55
C LEU A 12 57.35 2.88 -15.14
N VAL A 13 58.11 2.49 -14.14
CA VAL A 13 57.99 3.03 -12.77
C VAL A 13 58.62 4.42 -12.76
N LEU A 14 57.82 5.44 -12.96
CA LEU A 14 58.15 6.81 -12.60
C LEU A 14 57.79 7.01 -11.13
N GLY A 15 58.81 7.11 -10.30
CA GLY A 15 58.68 7.54 -8.92
C GLY A 15 58.11 8.92 -8.84
N VAL A 16 56.86 9.03 -8.35
CA VAL A 16 56.32 10.30 -7.89
C VAL A 16 56.91 10.58 -6.53
N ASN A 17 57.95 11.38 -6.48
CA ASN A 17 58.32 12.04 -5.23
C ASN A 17 57.10 12.88 -4.80
N ALA A 18 56.53 12.56 -3.68
CA ALA A 18 55.54 13.36 -3.01
C ALA A 18 56.15 14.72 -2.74
N CYS A 19 55.60 15.76 -3.37
CA CYS A 19 55.82 17.12 -2.96
C CYS A 19 55.37 17.25 -1.53
N THR A 20 56.26 17.69 -0.68
CA THR A 20 56.01 18.15 0.69
C THR A 20 55.04 19.33 0.65
N ASP A 21 54.17 19.42 1.66
CA ASP A 21 53.14 20.41 1.92
C ASP A 21 53.61 21.87 2.03
N GLU A 22 54.22 22.43 0.98
CA GLU A 22 54.55 23.87 0.96
C GLU A 22 53.77 24.66 -0.07
N ASP A 23 52.87 24.06 -0.85
CA ASP A 23 52.08 24.72 -1.88
C ASP A 23 50.68 25.21 -1.48
N GLU A 24 50.31 25.10 -0.18
CA GLU A 24 49.05 25.69 0.30
C GLU A 24 49.01 27.22 0.26
N GLY A 25 50.10 27.87 -0.07
CA GLY A 25 50.20 29.31 -0.11
C GLY A 25 50.05 29.97 -1.47
N VAL A 26 50.12 29.22 -2.57
CA VAL A 26 50.08 29.80 -3.92
C VAL A 26 48.64 30.06 -4.35
N GLY A 27 48.16 31.25 -4.14
CA GLY A 27 46.82 31.73 -4.45
C GLY A 27 46.06 32.25 -3.23
N ALA A 28 46.38 31.81 -2.01
CA ALA A 28 45.75 32.35 -0.80
C ALA A 28 46.12 33.84 -0.56
N SER A 29 47.30 34.28 -1.02
CA SER A 29 47.74 35.67 -0.93
C SER A 29 47.06 36.61 -1.96
N VAL A 30 46.31 36.08 -2.92
CA VAL A 30 45.64 36.87 -3.97
C VAL A 30 44.14 36.93 -3.73
N GLN A 31 43.58 36.11 -2.78
CA GLN A 31 42.18 36.22 -2.38
C GLN A 31 41.97 37.45 -1.49
N PRO A 32 40.94 38.27 -1.80
CA PRO A 32 40.55 39.32 -0.84
C PRO A 32 40.25 38.70 0.51
N VAL A 33 40.66 39.30 1.60
CA VAL A 33 40.49 38.80 2.98
C VAL A 33 39.02 38.46 3.30
N GLY A 34 38.08 39.12 2.61
CA GLY A 34 36.64 38.82 2.74
C GLY A 34 36.14 37.58 2.01
N ASP A 35 36.98 36.87 1.25
CA ASP A 35 36.61 35.64 0.51
C ASP A 35 37.18 34.35 1.14
N LEU A 36 37.88 34.48 2.25
CA LEU A 36 38.35 33.31 3.02
C LEU A 36 37.15 32.57 3.66
N LEU A 37 37.06 31.27 3.37
CA LEU A 37 36.04 30.40 3.91
C LEU A 37 36.66 29.46 4.94
N SER A 38 36.17 29.53 6.16
CA SER A 38 36.53 28.56 7.21
C SER A 38 35.47 27.49 7.34
N ALA A 39 35.84 26.21 7.23
CA ALA A 39 34.94 25.07 7.36
C ALA A 39 34.99 24.48 8.78
N PHE A 40 33.84 24.16 9.29
CA PHE A 40 33.67 23.58 10.65
C PHE A 40 32.74 22.37 10.61
N SER A 41 32.99 21.43 11.50
CA SER A 41 32.12 20.28 11.72
C SER A 41 31.77 20.10 13.18
N ASN A 42 30.55 19.70 13.46
CA ASN A 42 30.05 19.36 14.79
C ASN A 42 29.17 18.13 14.73
N ARG A 43 29.26 17.28 15.75
CA ARG A 43 28.30 16.24 16.03
C ARG A 43 27.41 16.69 17.19
N ILE A 44 26.10 16.63 17.01
CA ILE A 44 25.09 17.06 17.98
C ILE A 44 24.19 15.87 18.27
N ASP A 45 24.14 15.45 19.54
CA ASP A 45 23.29 14.35 19.95
C ASP A 45 21.81 14.78 19.92
N VAL A 46 20.96 13.83 19.54
CA VAL A 46 19.52 14.02 19.37
C VAL A 46 18.79 13.02 20.25
N SER A 47 17.75 13.46 20.92
CA SER A 47 16.90 12.54 21.68
C SER A 47 15.78 11.95 20.84
N SER A 48 15.41 10.72 21.16
CA SER A 48 14.31 10.03 20.50
C SER A 48 13.46 9.22 21.48
N SER A 49 12.17 9.08 21.18
CA SER A 49 11.22 8.31 21.97
C SER A 49 10.20 7.63 21.06
N SER A 50 9.58 6.55 21.54
CA SER A 50 8.44 5.97 20.84
C SER A 50 7.16 6.68 21.24
N VAL A 51 6.32 7.02 20.25
CA VAL A 51 5.00 7.60 20.46
C VAL A 51 3.93 6.69 19.88
N PHE A 52 2.83 6.55 20.62
CA PHE A 52 1.73 5.71 20.17
C PHE A 52 0.87 6.45 19.13
N VAL A 53 0.44 5.70 18.11
CA VAL A 53 -0.44 6.16 17.04
C VAL A 53 -1.50 5.10 16.80
N ASP A 54 -2.75 5.47 16.97
CA ASP A 54 -3.91 4.57 16.89
C ASP A 54 -4.45 4.41 15.47
N SER A 55 -4.12 5.32 14.57
CA SER A 55 -4.65 5.33 13.22
C SER A 55 -3.71 6.02 12.24
N VAL A 56 -3.82 5.67 10.98
CA VAL A 56 -3.10 6.29 9.87
C VAL A 56 -4.07 6.68 8.78
N LEU A 57 -3.73 7.71 7.99
CA LEU A 57 -4.53 8.08 6.83
C LEU A 57 -4.50 6.94 5.82
N TYR A 58 -5.68 6.44 5.46
CA TYR A 58 -5.79 5.47 4.39
C TYR A 58 -5.75 6.17 3.02
N LYS A 59 -4.67 5.97 2.31
CA LYS A 59 -4.55 6.29 0.89
C LYS A 59 -3.60 5.29 0.27
N ALA A 60 -4.01 4.03 0.25
CA ALA A 60 -3.18 2.95 -0.26
C ALA A 60 -3.83 2.26 -1.46
N ASP A 61 -2.98 1.66 -2.27
CA ASP A 61 -3.39 0.92 -3.44
C ASP A 61 -4.01 -0.43 -3.11
N PHE A 62 -3.74 -0.97 -1.93
CA PHE A 62 -4.08 -2.33 -1.52
C PHE A 62 -5.02 -2.34 -0.32
N LEU A 63 -5.89 -3.35 -0.28
CA LEU A 63 -6.66 -3.71 0.89
C LEU A 63 -5.96 -4.85 1.64
N TYR A 64 -6.27 -4.99 2.92
CA TYR A 64 -5.68 -6.04 3.77
C TYR A 64 -6.77 -6.78 4.52
N LEU A 65 -6.56 -8.08 4.75
CA LEU A 65 -7.56 -8.94 5.40
C LEU A 65 -6.89 -10.03 6.21
N GLY A 66 -7.41 -10.31 7.40
CA GLY A 66 -6.96 -11.37 8.29
C GLY A 66 -6.41 -10.86 9.61
N GLN A 67 -5.85 -11.77 10.40
CA GLN A 67 -5.32 -11.46 11.73
C GLN A 67 -4.00 -12.19 11.95
N TYR A 68 -3.05 -11.49 12.54
CA TYR A 68 -1.76 -12.02 12.96
C TYR A 68 -1.39 -11.47 14.33
N THR A 69 -0.87 -12.33 15.19
CA THR A 69 -0.34 -11.94 16.50
C THR A 69 1.18 -12.11 16.53
N ASP A 70 1.88 -11.02 16.84
CA ASP A 70 3.31 -11.01 17.13
C ASP A 70 3.53 -10.95 18.64
N THR A 71 4.55 -11.65 19.12
CA THR A 71 4.85 -11.74 20.57
C THR A 71 5.10 -10.36 21.20
N TYR A 72 5.70 -9.44 20.47
CA TYR A 72 6.08 -8.10 20.96
C TYR A 72 5.18 -6.98 20.47
N LEU A 73 4.68 -7.09 19.24
CA LEU A 73 3.81 -6.06 18.66
C LEU A 73 2.32 -6.30 18.97
N GLY A 74 1.99 -7.48 19.53
CA GLY A 74 0.60 -7.84 19.79
C GLY A 74 -0.18 -8.18 18.52
N THR A 75 -1.50 -8.14 18.63
CA THR A 75 -2.40 -8.55 17.55
C THR A 75 -2.68 -7.40 16.59
N THR A 76 -2.52 -7.67 15.31
CA THR A 76 -3.00 -6.81 14.22
C THR A 76 -4.10 -7.54 13.47
N GLN A 77 -5.29 -6.93 13.42
CA GLN A 77 -6.44 -7.40 12.66
C GLN A 77 -6.73 -6.42 11.53
N CYS A 78 -6.88 -6.95 10.32
CA CYS A 78 -7.11 -6.20 9.10
C CYS A 78 -8.47 -6.57 8.51
N GLU A 79 -9.27 -5.56 8.22
CA GLU A 79 -10.60 -5.62 7.63
C GLU A 79 -10.75 -4.47 6.64
N PHE A 80 -11.82 -4.46 5.83
CA PHE A 80 -12.01 -3.34 4.92
C PHE A 80 -13.47 -3.08 4.56
N LEU A 81 -13.75 -1.81 4.23
CA LEU A 81 -14.99 -1.37 3.58
C LEU A 81 -14.69 -0.97 2.15
N SER A 82 -15.61 -1.22 1.24
CA SER A 82 -15.51 -0.79 -0.16
C SER A 82 -16.87 -0.53 -0.75
N GLN A 83 -16.97 0.56 -1.51
CA GLN A 83 -18.12 0.79 -2.38
C GLN A 83 -18.05 -0.11 -3.62
N PHE A 84 -19.15 -0.20 -4.35
CA PHE A 84 -19.23 -0.87 -5.64
C PHE A 84 -19.03 0.11 -6.80
N ASP A 85 -18.19 -0.25 -7.76
CA ASP A 85 -18.18 0.39 -9.08
C ASP A 85 -19.19 -0.29 -9.98
N ALA A 86 -20.32 0.35 -10.18
CA ALA A 86 -21.41 -0.17 -11.00
C ALA A 86 -21.14 -0.07 -12.52
N ARG A 87 -20.02 0.54 -12.92
CA ARG A 87 -19.62 0.61 -14.34
C ARG A 87 -19.06 -0.74 -14.77
N ILE A 88 -19.58 -1.26 -15.85
CA ILE A 88 -19.16 -2.54 -16.41
C ILE A 88 -18.40 -2.27 -17.71
N GLY A 89 -17.11 -2.58 -17.72
CA GLY A 89 -16.26 -2.37 -18.88
C GLY A 89 -16.17 -0.92 -19.36
N GLY A 90 -16.33 0.07 -18.44
CA GLY A 90 -16.31 1.49 -18.75
C GLY A 90 -17.66 2.05 -19.25
N ILE A 91 -18.69 1.23 -19.28
CA ILE A 91 -20.04 1.62 -19.71
C ILE A 91 -20.84 2.10 -18.51
N SER A 92 -21.59 3.20 -18.67
CA SER A 92 -22.45 3.76 -17.61
C SER A 92 -23.61 2.83 -17.24
N VAL A 93 -23.98 2.84 -15.95
CA VAL A 93 -25.15 2.10 -15.44
C VAL A 93 -26.46 2.81 -15.86
N PRO A 94 -27.50 2.05 -16.22
CA PRO A 94 -27.56 0.62 -16.43
C PRO A 94 -27.23 0.23 -17.88
N ASP A 95 -26.34 -0.74 -18.07
CA ASP A 95 -26.22 -1.36 -19.38
C ASP A 95 -27.36 -2.36 -19.57
N THR A 96 -28.43 -1.91 -20.19
CA THR A 96 -29.60 -2.74 -20.50
C THR A 96 -29.29 -3.85 -21.50
N SER A 97 -28.15 -3.76 -22.21
CA SER A 97 -27.70 -4.79 -23.16
C SER A 97 -27.28 -6.09 -22.45
N LEU A 98 -26.86 -6.01 -21.17
CA LEU A 98 -26.50 -7.18 -20.38
C LEU A 98 -27.67 -8.15 -20.19
N PHE A 99 -28.88 -7.64 -20.18
CA PHE A 99 -30.10 -8.41 -19.95
C PHE A 99 -31.00 -8.48 -21.18
N SER A 100 -30.53 -7.98 -22.31
CA SER A 100 -31.15 -8.22 -23.61
C SER A 100 -30.33 -9.32 -24.34
N TYR A 101 -31.02 -10.37 -24.74
CA TYR A 101 -30.43 -11.36 -25.60
C TYR A 101 -30.39 -10.83 -27.03
N THR A 102 -29.21 -10.65 -27.59
CA THR A 102 -29.02 -10.45 -29.02
C THR A 102 -28.26 -11.64 -29.58
N ASN A 103 -28.58 -12.08 -30.80
CA ASN A 103 -27.84 -13.17 -31.50
C ASN A 103 -26.32 -12.89 -31.66
N LYS A 104 -25.87 -11.68 -31.33
CA LYS A 104 -24.47 -11.26 -31.35
C LYS A 104 -23.69 -11.66 -30.08
N LEU A 105 -24.31 -12.25 -29.07
CA LEU A 105 -23.73 -12.52 -27.77
C LEU A 105 -22.88 -13.81 -27.68
N GLY A 106 -22.29 -14.26 -28.79
CA GLY A 106 -21.15 -15.18 -28.71
C GLY A 106 -21.46 -16.61 -28.22
N ILE A 107 -22.70 -17.06 -28.27
CA ILE A 107 -22.98 -18.48 -28.05
C ILE A 107 -22.42 -19.24 -29.22
N SER A 108 -21.52 -20.20 -28.97
CA SER A 108 -21.02 -21.06 -30.04
C SER A 108 -22.18 -21.79 -30.68
N LYS A 109 -22.29 -21.70 -32.01
CA LYS A 109 -23.36 -22.34 -32.76
C LYS A 109 -23.40 -23.85 -32.52
N ASP A 110 -22.24 -24.44 -32.24
CA ASP A 110 -22.03 -25.86 -31.98
C ASP A 110 -22.20 -26.28 -30.53
N TRP A 111 -22.73 -25.40 -29.66
CA TRP A 111 -22.84 -25.69 -28.20
C TRP A 111 -23.66 -26.93 -27.91
N LEU A 112 -24.81 -27.08 -28.56
CA LEU A 112 -25.69 -28.25 -28.36
C LEU A 112 -25.04 -29.56 -28.87
N THR A 113 -24.25 -29.47 -29.93
CA THR A 113 -23.54 -30.67 -30.47
C THR A 113 -22.48 -31.19 -29.50
N LYS A 114 -21.96 -30.34 -28.61
CA LYS A 114 -21.03 -30.74 -27.53
C LYS A 114 -21.73 -31.45 -26.38
N ILE A 115 -23.01 -31.21 -26.22
CA ILE A 115 -23.84 -31.87 -25.19
C ILE A 115 -24.30 -33.21 -25.67
N ASP A 116 -24.83 -33.26 -26.92
CA ASP A 116 -25.30 -34.44 -27.59
C ASP A 116 -25.03 -34.28 -29.11
N PRO A 117 -24.23 -35.17 -29.73
CA PRO A 117 -23.88 -35.09 -31.15
C PRO A 117 -25.08 -35.13 -32.10
N ASP A 118 -26.21 -35.63 -31.66
CA ASP A 118 -27.45 -35.69 -32.46
C ASP A 118 -28.08 -34.30 -32.68
N TYR A 119 -27.67 -33.29 -31.87
CA TYR A 119 -28.08 -31.91 -32.10
C TYR A 119 -27.30 -31.27 -33.21
N GLY A 120 -27.96 -30.47 -34.02
CA GLY A 120 -27.33 -29.55 -34.96
C GLY A 120 -26.94 -28.22 -34.32
N ASN A 121 -26.42 -27.33 -35.15
CA ASN A 121 -26.06 -25.97 -34.74
C ASN A 121 -27.27 -25.16 -34.27
N ILE A 122 -27.06 -24.27 -33.32
CA ILE A 122 -28.09 -23.32 -32.89
C ILE A 122 -28.38 -22.35 -34.03
N LYS A 123 -29.63 -22.37 -34.54
CA LYS A 123 -30.12 -21.52 -35.63
C LYS A 123 -30.59 -20.17 -35.11
N ALA A 124 -31.35 -20.16 -34.03
CA ALA A 124 -31.89 -18.98 -33.40
C ALA A 124 -32.28 -19.23 -31.95
N VAL A 125 -32.41 -18.17 -31.16
CA VAL A 125 -33.01 -18.21 -29.80
C VAL A 125 -34.14 -17.20 -29.76
N THR A 126 -35.34 -17.66 -29.35
CA THR A 126 -36.52 -16.81 -29.24
C THR A 126 -36.99 -16.71 -27.78
N ASN A 127 -37.62 -15.58 -27.45
CA ASN A 127 -38.14 -15.25 -26.14
C ASN A 127 -37.14 -15.34 -24.96
N PRO A 128 -35.91 -14.83 -25.08
CA PRO A 128 -34.92 -14.89 -24.00
C PRO A 128 -35.19 -13.80 -22.94
N ASN A 129 -36.41 -13.58 -22.53
CA ASN A 129 -36.81 -12.42 -21.74
C ASN A 129 -36.78 -12.66 -20.22
N LYS A 130 -36.58 -13.90 -19.78
CA LYS A 130 -36.60 -14.23 -18.36
C LYS A 130 -35.19 -14.54 -17.87
N VAL A 131 -34.68 -13.70 -17.00
CA VAL A 131 -33.39 -13.87 -16.34
C VAL A 131 -33.57 -14.53 -14.98
N GLN A 132 -32.80 -15.58 -14.73
CA GLN A 132 -32.73 -16.27 -13.44
C GLN A 132 -31.31 -16.21 -12.92
N VAL A 133 -31.16 -15.75 -11.67
CA VAL A 133 -29.87 -15.74 -10.94
C VAL A 133 -29.60 -17.15 -10.42
N ASP A 134 -28.41 -17.66 -10.71
CA ASP A 134 -27.99 -19.04 -10.36
C ASP A 134 -27.14 -19.06 -9.09
N SER A 135 -26.14 -18.18 -9.04
CA SER A 135 -25.22 -18.07 -7.91
C SER A 135 -24.57 -16.69 -7.88
N ALA A 136 -24.06 -16.31 -6.72
CA ALA A 136 -23.29 -15.10 -6.55
C ALA A 136 -22.12 -15.34 -5.60
N PHE A 137 -20.98 -14.72 -5.90
CA PHE A 137 -19.77 -14.80 -5.10
C PHE A 137 -19.14 -13.43 -4.96
N PHE A 138 -18.65 -13.12 -3.78
CA PHE A 138 -17.69 -12.04 -3.62
C PHE A 138 -16.30 -12.64 -3.70
N LEU A 139 -15.55 -12.20 -4.73
CA LEU A 139 -14.24 -12.72 -5.08
C LEU A 139 -13.17 -11.77 -4.57
N ILE A 140 -12.24 -12.29 -3.78
CA ILE A 140 -11.11 -11.53 -3.22
C ILE A 140 -9.83 -12.14 -3.78
N ARG A 141 -9.13 -11.37 -4.61
CA ARG A 141 -7.83 -11.76 -5.16
C ARG A 141 -6.71 -11.16 -4.34
N PHE A 142 -5.79 -11.97 -3.92
CA PHE A 142 -4.63 -11.57 -3.15
C PHE A 142 -3.33 -12.10 -3.78
N ASP A 143 -2.21 -11.44 -3.49
CA ASP A 143 -0.90 -11.82 -4.00
C ASP A 143 -0.19 -12.85 -3.09
N ASP A 144 1.08 -13.13 -3.38
CA ASP A 144 1.88 -14.10 -2.62
C ASP A 144 2.40 -13.55 -1.30
N GLU A 145 2.26 -12.23 -1.08
CA GLU A 145 2.69 -11.60 0.16
C GLU A 145 1.68 -11.91 1.27
N VAL A 146 2.04 -12.87 2.12
CA VAL A 146 1.22 -13.36 3.24
C VAL A 146 2.04 -13.29 4.52
N LEU A 147 1.45 -12.76 5.59
CA LEU A 147 2.08 -12.69 6.92
C LEU A 147 1.32 -13.55 7.92
N GLY A 148 2.01 -14.49 8.54
CA GLY A 148 1.45 -15.34 9.61
C GLY A 148 1.42 -16.82 9.25
N ASP A 149 0.51 -17.57 9.89
CA ASP A 149 0.34 -19.01 9.64
C ASP A 149 -0.69 -19.25 8.53
N THR A 150 -0.19 -19.69 7.38
CA THR A 150 -1.02 -19.96 6.20
C THR A 150 -1.88 -21.21 6.33
N ASN A 151 -1.57 -22.13 7.28
CA ASN A 151 -2.33 -23.35 7.54
C ASN A 151 -3.45 -23.16 8.58
N ALA A 152 -3.43 -22.04 9.31
CA ALA A 152 -4.48 -21.75 10.27
C ALA A 152 -5.84 -21.58 9.57
N LEU A 153 -6.87 -22.15 10.16
CA LEU A 153 -8.24 -21.95 9.70
C LEU A 153 -8.73 -20.59 10.18
N GLN A 154 -9.12 -19.75 9.25
CA GLN A 154 -9.70 -18.43 9.50
C GLN A 154 -11.10 -18.35 8.89
N ALA A 155 -11.89 -17.37 9.33
CA ALA A 155 -13.17 -17.08 8.71
C ALA A 155 -13.38 -15.58 8.51
N ILE A 156 -14.14 -15.25 7.47
CA ILE A 156 -14.57 -13.90 7.14
C ILE A 156 -16.08 -13.85 6.94
N ASN A 157 -16.63 -12.69 7.26
CA ASN A 157 -18.02 -12.35 6.99
C ASN A 157 -18.08 -11.16 6.05
N VAL A 158 -19.03 -11.18 5.12
CA VAL A 158 -19.32 -10.07 4.20
C VAL A 158 -20.68 -9.49 4.54
N TYR A 159 -20.72 -8.21 4.87
CA TYR A 159 -21.94 -7.48 5.21
C TYR A 159 -22.25 -6.41 4.16
N ALA A 160 -23.54 -6.10 3.96
CA ALA A 160 -23.93 -4.97 3.13
C ALA A 160 -23.69 -3.66 3.89
N LEU A 161 -23.15 -2.65 3.21
CA LEU A 161 -23.16 -1.28 3.74
C LEU A 161 -24.59 -0.72 3.72
N THR A 162 -24.90 0.12 4.68
CA THR A 162 -26.16 0.86 4.82
C THR A 162 -26.00 2.32 4.44
N ALA A 163 -24.76 2.81 4.42
CA ALA A 163 -24.41 4.19 4.06
C ALA A 163 -23.17 4.23 3.16
N ASN A 164 -23.08 5.24 2.32
CA ASN A 164 -21.92 5.50 1.48
C ASN A 164 -20.73 5.97 2.32
N LEU A 165 -19.53 5.56 1.93
CA LEU A 165 -18.30 6.16 2.43
C LEU A 165 -18.22 7.63 1.91
N PRO A 166 -17.81 8.59 2.76
CA PRO A 166 -17.70 9.97 2.34
C PRO A 166 -16.69 10.15 1.19
N THR A 167 -17.11 10.74 0.09
CA THR A 167 -16.23 11.01 -1.05
C THR A 167 -15.31 12.19 -0.76
N PHE A 168 -14.05 12.11 -1.21
CA PHE A 168 -13.01 13.12 -0.97
C PHE A 168 -12.70 13.39 0.51
N ALA A 169 -13.06 12.49 1.40
CA ALA A 169 -12.72 12.60 2.81
C ALA A 169 -11.34 12.03 3.12
N LYS A 170 -10.74 12.50 4.21
CA LYS A 170 -9.55 11.88 4.78
C LYS A 170 -10.01 10.67 5.61
N HIS A 171 -9.98 9.49 5.01
CA HIS A 171 -10.29 8.27 5.74
C HIS A 171 -9.10 7.81 6.57
N TYR A 172 -9.35 7.47 7.82
CA TYR A 172 -8.36 6.90 8.73
C TYR A 172 -8.67 5.42 8.96
N THR A 173 -7.64 4.64 9.28
CA THR A 173 -7.74 3.18 9.43
C THR A 173 -8.45 2.72 10.71
N ASN A 174 -8.81 3.64 11.60
CA ASN A 174 -9.61 3.39 12.80
C ASN A 174 -11.11 3.71 12.62
N VAL A 175 -11.58 3.81 11.38
CA VAL A 175 -13.02 3.94 11.09
C VAL A 175 -13.78 2.84 11.81
N ASN A 176 -14.89 3.22 12.46
CA ASN A 176 -15.81 2.26 13.04
C ASN A 176 -16.74 1.71 11.94
N PRO A 177 -16.65 0.41 11.58
CA PRO A 177 -17.52 -0.16 10.54
C PRO A 177 -19.01 -0.09 10.88
N ASP A 178 -19.37 -0.05 12.16
CA ASP A 178 -20.77 -0.03 12.61
C ASP A 178 -21.48 1.29 12.23
N ASP A 179 -20.74 2.34 11.89
CA ASP A 179 -21.29 3.59 11.36
C ASP A 179 -21.79 3.44 9.92
N TYR A 180 -21.35 2.39 9.21
CA TYR A 180 -21.61 2.17 7.77
C TYR A 180 -22.32 0.86 7.47
N CYS A 181 -22.41 -0.08 8.40
CA CYS A 181 -23.06 -1.37 8.14
C CYS A 181 -23.90 -1.83 9.33
N ASP A 182 -24.94 -2.58 9.01
CA ASP A 182 -25.72 -3.35 9.97
C ASP A 182 -25.24 -4.82 9.93
N LYS A 183 -24.63 -5.29 11.02
CA LYS A 183 -24.16 -6.68 11.13
C LYS A 183 -25.29 -7.73 11.10
N GLY A 184 -26.54 -7.31 11.26
CA GLY A 184 -27.71 -8.14 10.98
C GLY A 184 -27.92 -8.46 9.50
N ARG A 185 -27.30 -7.70 8.59
CA ARG A 185 -27.38 -7.88 7.14
C ARG A 185 -26.19 -8.65 6.57
N LEU A 186 -25.98 -9.86 7.08
CA LEU A 186 -24.94 -10.78 6.58
C LEU A 186 -25.27 -11.20 5.14
N LEU A 187 -24.39 -10.93 4.19
CA LEU A 187 -24.50 -11.38 2.81
C LEU A 187 -23.90 -12.74 2.58
N GLY A 188 -22.80 -13.06 3.28
CA GLY A 188 -22.13 -14.35 3.14
C GLY A 188 -20.96 -14.50 4.10
N SER A 189 -20.49 -15.74 4.23
CA SER A 189 -19.33 -16.08 5.05
C SER A 189 -18.48 -17.15 4.38
N LEU A 190 -17.18 -17.21 4.75
CA LEU A 190 -16.25 -18.22 4.24
C LEU A 190 -15.23 -18.56 5.32
N ALA A 191 -15.11 -19.86 5.62
CA ALA A 191 -13.96 -20.40 6.34
C ALA A 191 -12.89 -20.84 5.33
N TYR A 192 -11.63 -20.50 5.58
CA TYR A 192 -10.53 -20.76 4.63
C TYR A 192 -9.18 -20.93 5.32
N GLN A 193 -8.27 -21.58 4.61
CA GLN A 193 -6.83 -21.60 4.88
C GLN A 193 -6.11 -20.95 3.69
N THR A 194 -5.16 -20.07 3.94
CA THR A 194 -4.43 -19.35 2.88
C THR A 194 -3.56 -20.30 2.06
N ALA A 195 -2.96 -21.32 2.70
CA ALA A 195 -2.13 -22.33 2.05
C ALA A 195 -2.87 -23.11 0.96
N ASN A 196 -4.17 -23.36 1.13
CA ASN A 196 -4.99 -24.11 0.18
C ASN A 196 -5.40 -23.29 -1.05
N ARG A 197 -5.02 -22.01 -1.10
CA ARG A 197 -5.34 -21.07 -2.18
C ARG A 197 -4.16 -20.82 -3.09
N LYS A 198 -3.42 -21.89 -3.43
CA LYS A 198 -2.24 -21.81 -4.30
C LYS A 198 -2.61 -21.31 -5.68
N MET A 199 -1.71 -20.55 -6.30
CA MET A 199 -1.82 -20.22 -7.71
C MET A 199 -1.86 -21.49 -8.57
N LYS A 200 -2.83 -21.57 -9.49
CA LYS A 200 -2.87 -22.64 -10.49
C LYS A 200 -2.20 -22.12 -11.76
N LYS A 201 -1.16 -22.80 -12.22
CA LYS A 201 -0.61 -22.55 -13.56
C LYS A 201 -1.55 -23.15 -14.59
N TYR A 202 -2.10 -22.35 -15.48
CA TYR A 202 -2.80 -22.87 -16.67
C TYR A 202 -1.78 -23.23 -17.73
N ALA A 203 -1.74 -24.50 -18.10
CA ALA A 203 -0.81 -25.10 -19.06
C ALA A 203 -1.24 -24.88 -20.51
N SER A 204 -1.79 -23.74 -20.91
CA SER A 204 -2.05 -23.48 -22.32
C SER A 204 -1.73 -22.03 -22.67
N ASN A 205 -0.60 -21.82 -23.29
CA ASN A 205 -0.12 -20.57 -23.90
C ASN A 205 0.60 -19.57 -22.98
N GLY A 206 1.62 -20.01 -22.25
CA GLY A 206 2.54 -19.10 -21.56
C GLY A 206 2.14 -18.79 -20.12
N ASP A 207 3.07 -18.35 -19.37
CA ASP A 207 3.18 -18.18 -17.91
C ASP A 207 2.12 -17.33 -17.18
N ASN A 208 0.84 -17.49 -17.48
CA ASN A 208 -0.23 -16.80 -16.73
C ASN A 208 -0.55 -17.56 -15.44
N GLU A 209 0.03 -17.12 -14.35
CA GLU A 209 -0.32 -17.56 -13.01
C GLU A 209 -1.73 -17.07 -12.64
N ILE A 210 -2.59 -17.99 -12.18
CA ILE A 210 -3.90 -17.60 -11.65
C ILE A 210 -3.70 -17.09 -10.23
N PRO A 211 -4.15 -15.87 -9.93
CA PRO A 211 -4.03 -15.32 -8.59
C PRO A 211 -4.81 -16.17 -7.58
N ARG A 212 -4.36 -16.14 -6.35
CA ARG A 212 -5.08 -16.74 -5.22
C ARG A 212 -6.42 -16.02 -5.02
N ILE A 213 -7.49 -16.79 -4.86
CA ILE A 213 -8.84 -16.24 -4.75
C ILE A 213 -9.57 -16.86 -3.56
N LEU A 214 -10.21 -16.01 -2.76
CA LEU A 214 -11.27 -16.40 -1.83
C LEU A 214 -12.60 -16.16 -2.53
N GLU A 215 -13.45 -17.17 -2.54
CA GLU A 215 -14.78 -17.15 -3.16
C GLU A 215 -15.83 -17.24 -2.05
N VAL A 216 -16.34 -16.09 -1.63
CA VAL A 216 -17.37 -16.01 -0.58
C VAL A 216 -18.75 -16.13 -1.22
N PRO A 217 -19.52 -17.18 -0.95
CA PRO A 217 -20.90 -17.29 -1.44
C PRO A 217 -21.75 -16.13 -0.91
N ILE A 218 -22.51 -15.48 -1.78
CA ILE A 218 -23.34 -14.32 -1.44
C ILE A 218 -24.81 -14.68 -1.58
N SER A 219 -25.66 -14.10 -0.72
CA SER A 219 -27.11 -14.25 -0.74
C SER A 219 -27.69 -14.04 -2.15
N LEU A 220 -28.47 -15.04 -2.60
CA LEU A 220 -29.15 -14.97 -3.90
C LEU A 220 -30.16 -13.83 -3.96
N ASP A 221 -30.78 -13.47 -2.83
CA ASP A 221 -31.77 -12.38 -2.82
C ASP A 221 -31.09 -11.03 -3.02
N PHE A 222 -29.94 -10.80 -2.37
CA PHE A 222 -29.11 -9.63 -2.64
C PHE A 222 -28.67 -9.59 -4.13
N ALA A 223 -28.22 -10.71 -4.66
CA ALA A 223 -27.82 -10.82 -6.06
C ALA A 223 -28.97 -10.53 -7.03
N LYS A 224 -30.19 -11.00 -6.76
CA LYS A 224 -31.38 -10.70 -7.54
C LYS A 224 -31.73 -9.20 -7.50
N GLU A 225 -31.59 -8.55 -6.34
CA GLU A 225 -31.81 -7.12 -6.21
C GLU A 225 -30.82 -6.32 -7.06
N VAL A 226 -29.53 -6.71 -7.01
CA VAL A 226 -28.49 -6.10 -7.82
C VAL A 226 -28.76 -6.28 -9.32
N VAL A 227 -29.10 -7.49 -9.77
CA VAL A 227 -29.47 -7.78 -11.17
C VAL A 227 -30.67 -6.93 -11.62
N ASN A 228 -31.66 -6.78 -10.74
CA ASN A 228 -32.84 -5.94 -11.04
C ASN A 228 -32.49 -4.45 -11.23
N ALA A 229 -31.42 -3.96 -10.60
CA ALA A 229 -30.92 -2.61 -10.78
C ALA A 229 -30.41 -2.33 -12.21
N TYR A 230 -29.98 -3.36 -12.91
CA TYR A 230 -29.48 -3.26 -14.29
C TYR A 230 -30.54 -3.51 -15.37
N LYS A 231 -31.78 -3.85 -14.99
CA LYS A 231 -32.85 -4.07 -15.96
C LYS A 231 -33.33 -2.74 -16.59
N LYS A 232 -33.85 -2.81 -17.84
CA LYS A 232 -34.30 -1.65 -18.62
C LYS A 232 -35.28 -0.76 -17.85
N ASN A 233 -36.15 -1.32 -17.03
CA ASN A 233 -37.16 -0.60 -16.26
C ASN A 233 -36.69 -0.18 -14.86
N SER A 234 -35.38 -0.29 -14.56
CA SER A 234 -34.85 0.17 -13.29
C SER A 234 -34.92 1.70 -13.17
N SER A 235 -35.17 2.18 -11.95
CA SER A 235 -35.08 3.61 -11.59
C SER A 235 -33.61 4.07 -11.49
N ILE A 236 -32.66 3.15 -11.38
CA ILE A 236 -31.23 3.44 -11.25
C ILE A 236 -30.65 3.77 -12.63
N LYS A 237 -30.11 4.97 -12.79
CA LYS A 237 -29.59 5.49 -14.07
C LYS A 237 -28.10 5.83 -14.05
N ASN A 238 -27.47 5.87 -12.89
CA ASN A 238 -26.08 6.25 -12.75
C ASN A 238 -25.44 5.65 -11.51
N GLN A 239 -24.12 5.78 -11.39
CA GLN A 239 -23.30 5.29 -10.26
C GLN A 239 -23.81 5.78 -8.91
N ARG A 240 -24.18 7.06 -8.80
CA ARG A 240 -24.68 7.65 -7.55
C ARG A 240 -25.94 6.95 -7.07
N GLN A 241 -26.96 6.83 -7.95
CA GLN A 241 -28.22 6.15 -7.63
C GLN A 241 -28.01 4.67 -7.32
N PHE A 242 -27.01 4.03 -7.98
CA PHE A 242 -26.64 2.67 -7.65
C PHE A 242 -26.11 2.59 -6.23
N ASN A 243 -25.18 3.45 -5.85
CA ASN A 243 -24.57 3.44 -4.52
C ASN A 243 -25.52 3.90 -3.41
N GLU A 244 -26.55 4.71 -3.74
CA GLU A 244 -27.63 5.03 -2.79
C GLU A 244 -28.42 3.78 -2.37
N LYS A 245 -28.56 2.79 -3.28
CA LYS A 245 -29.25 1.52 -2.99
C LYS A 245 -28.31 0.41 -2.55
N PHE A 246 -27.12 0.35 -3.13
CA PHE A 246 -26.07 -0.61 -2.87
C PHE A 246 -24.77 0.10 -2.53
N PRO A 247 -24.64 0.67 -1.32
CA PRO A 247 -23.48 1.49 -0.96
C PRO A 247 -22.15 0.75 -1.08
N GLY A 248 -22.17 -0.56 -0.84
CA GLY A 248 -20.97 -1.40 -0.90
C GLY A 248 -21.00 -2.53 0.10
N ILE A 249 -19.82 -2.94 0.52
CA ILE A 249 -19.62 -4.06 1.45
C ILE A 249 -18.63 -3.72 2.54
N TYR A 250 -18.78 -4.40 3.68
CA TYR A 250 -17.79 -4.55 4.72
C TYR A 250 -17.35 -6.01 4.79
N VAL A 251 -16.04 -6.25 4.70
CA VAL A 251 -15.43 -7.58 4.86
C VAL A 251 -14.72 -7.60 6.21
N ALA A 252 -15.29 -8.36 7.12
CA ALA A 252 -14.84 -8.51 8.50
C ALA A 252 -14.10 -9.82 8.70
N HIS A 253 -13.01 -9.78 9.45
CA HIS A 253 -12.43 -10.98 10.04
C HIS A 253 -13.32 -11.46 11.18
N SER A 254 -13.67 -12.75 11.22
CA SER A 254 -14.69 -13.25 12.15
C SER A 254 -14.24 -14.40 13.04
N PHE A 255 -13.15 -15.07 12.70
CA PHE A 255 -12.72 -16.25 13.45
C PHE A 255 -11.22 -16.49 13.35
N ASN A 256 -10.57 -16.69 14.51
CA ASN A 256 -9.21 -17.16 14.73
C ASN A 256 -8.11 -16.28 14.14
N GLU A 257 -6.94 -16.33 14.75
CA GLU A 257 -5.72 -15.76 14.14
C GLU A 257 -5.12 -16.73 13.11
N GLY A 258 -4.31 -16.19 12.20
CA GLY A 258 -3.65 -16.99 11.19
C GLY A 258 -2.77 -16.14 10.31
N ALA A 259 -3.29 -15.66 9.19
CA ALA A 259 -2.50 -14.88 8.25
C ALA A 259 -3.23 -13.63 7.77
N ILE A 260 -2.46 -12.56 7.59
CA ILE A 260 -2.88 -11.35 6.87
C ILE A 260 -2.49 -11.51 5.41
N VAL A 261 -3.41 -11.20 4.50
CA VAL A 261 -3.21 -11.20 3.05
C VAL A 261 -3.34 -9.78 2.49
N LYS A 262 -2.58 -9.51 1.43
CA LYS A 262 -2.62 -8.27 0.68
C LYS A 262 -3.50 -8.45 -0.57
N ILE A 263 -4.57 -7.68 -0.65
CA ILE A 263 -5.61 -7.81 -1.66
C ILE A 263 -5.32 -6.88 -2.82
N ASN A 264 -5.21 -7.43 -4.02
CA ASN A 264 -4.99 -6.69 -5.25
C ASN A 264 -6.30 -6.16 -5.83
N THR A 265 -7.33 -7.00 -5.85
CA THR A 265 -8.65 -6.63 -6.38
C THR A 265 -9.73 -7.49 -5.76
N CYS A 266 -10.92 -6.94 -5.67
CA CYS A 266 -12.11 -7.68 -5.29
C CYS A 266 -13.32 -7.25 -6.12
N PHE A 267 -14.28 -8.13 -6.26
CA PHE A 267 -15.48 -7.87 -7.06
C PHE A 267 -16.62 -8.84 -6.73
N LEU A 268 -17.84 -8.35 -6.83
CA LEU A 268 -19.04 -9.18 -6.79
C LEU A 268 -19.25 -9.79 -8.17
N ARG A 269 -19.34 -11.11 -8.24
CA ARG A 269 -19.68 -11.86 -9.46
C ARG A 269 -21.00 -12.57 -9.30
N ILE A 270 -21.93 -12.30 -10.21
CA ILE A 270 -23.27 -12.91 -10.22
C ILE A 270 -23.39 -13.70 -11.51
N TYR A 271 -23.69 -15.00 -11.40
CA TYR A 271 -23.98 -15.87 -12.52
C TYR A 271 -25.49 -15.95 -12.71
N TYR A 272 -25.92 -15.84 -13.93
CA TYR A 272 -27.33 -15.89 -14.31
C TYR A 272 -27.50 -16.50 -15.68
N HIS A 273 -28.67 -17.03 -15.97
CA HIS A 273 -29.01 -17.53 -17.28
C HIS A 273 -30.31 -16.90 -17.79
N PHE A 274 -30.42 -16.86 -19.13
CA PHE A 274 -31.68 -16.56 -19.80
C PHE A 274 -32.50 -17.82 -19.99
N GLN A 275 -33.81 -17.71 -19.88
CA GLN A 275 -34.74 -18.75 -20.28
C GLN A 275 -35.28 -18.35 -21.67
N GLY A 276 -35.15 -19.24 -22.64
CA GLY A 276 -35.57 -19.02 -24.02
C GLY A 276 -35.72 -20.34 -24.77
N LYS A 277 -36.31 -20.23 -25.96
CA LYS A 277 -36.43 -21.38 -26.86
C LYS A 277 -35.31 -21.38 -27.89
N ILE A 278 -34.53 -22.44 -27.92
CA ILE A 278 -33.39 -22.63 -28.79
C ILE A 278 -33.86 -23.41 -30.02
N HIS A 279 -33.77 -22.81 -31.20
CA HIS A 279 -34.07 -23.46 -32.46
C HIS A 279 -32.82 -24.17 -33.04
N THR A 280 -32.91 -25.44 -33.22
CA THR A 280 -31.83 -26.32 -33.73
C THR A 280 -32.41 -27.47 -34.53
N THR A 281 -31.57 -28.47 -34.90
CA THR A 281 -32.04 -29.75 -35.38
C THR A 281 -31.67 -30.85 -34.35
N TYR A 282 -32.46 -31.90 -34.29
CA TYR A 282 -32.13 -33.14 -33.59
C TYR A 282 -32.34 -34.31 -34.54
N LYS A 283 -31.31 -35.13 -34.76
CA LYS A 283 -31.31 -36.20 -35.75
C LYS A 283 -31.76 -35.71 -37.15
N GLY A 284 -31.28 -34.52 -37.54
CA GLY A 284 -31.60 -33.89 -38.83
C GLY A 284 -32.97 -33.25 -38.96
N LYS A 285 -33.85 -33.32 -37.93
CA LYS A 285 -35.18 -32.69 -37.92
C LYS A 285 -35.18 -31.39 -37.11
N ASP A 286 -35.88 -30.39 -37.65
CA ASP A 286 -36.05 -29.12 -36.91
C ASP A 286 -36.69 -29.37 -35.54
N THR A 287 -36.05 -28.80 -34.51
CA THR A 287 -36.41 -29.04 -33.13
C THR A 287 -36.28 -27.73 -32.34
N ILE A 288 -37.15 -27.55 -31.37
CA ILE A 288 -37.10 -26.45 -30.45
C ILE A 288 -36.82 -26.99 -29.03
N VAL A 289 -35.70 -26.58 -28.44
CA VAL A 289 -35.30 -27.00 -27.11
C VAL A 289 -35.57 -25.82 -26.13
N ASP A 290 -36.27 -26.08 -25.06
CA ASP A 290 -36.39 -25.13 -23.99
C ASP A 290 -35.06 -25.08 -23.22
N SER A 291 -34.42 -23.92 -23.14
CA SER A 291 -33.15 -23.78 -22.45
C SER A 291 -33.22 -24.20 -20.98
N LYS A 292 -34.40 -24.13 -20.35
CA LYS A 292 -34.63 -24.60 -18.98
C LYS A 292 -34.45 -26.12 -18.83
N SER A 293 -34.79 -26.89 -19.87
CA SER A 293 -34.65 -28.34 -19.84
C SER A 293 -33.18 -28.81 -19.88
N LEU A 294 -32.26 -27.94 -20.28
CA LEU A 294 -30.82 -28.22 -20.34
C LEU A 294 -30.11 -28.10 -18.97
N GLY A 295 -30.79 -27.61 -17.95
CA GLY A 295 -30.21 -27.48 -16.62
C GLY A 295 -28.87 -26.75 -16.62
N ARG A 296 -27.82 -27.38 -16.07
CA ARG A 296 -26.45 -26.82 -16.04
C ARG A 296 -25.79 -26.66 -17.42
N ALA A 297 -26.29 -27.39 -18.42
CA ALA A 297 -25.81 -27.29 -19.79
C ALA A 297 -26.49 -26.19 -20.61
N ASN A 298 -27.27 -25.30 -19.96
CA ASN A 298 -27.90 -24.16 -20.62
C ASN A 298 -26.85 -23.22 -21.23
N PRO A 299 -26.81 -23.03 -22.57
CA PRO A 299 -25.80 -22.19 -23.22
C PRO A 299 -26.03 -20.69 -23.00
N LEU A 300 -27.15 -20.30 -22.42
CA LEU A 300 -27.54 -18.90 -22.21
C LEU A 300 -27.04 -18.37 -20.85
N VAL A 301 -26.00 -18.97 -20.29
CA VAL A 301 -25.39 -18.54 -19.02
C VAL A 301 -24.46 -17.33 -19.24
N LYS A 302 -24.54 -16.38 -18.33
CA LYS A 302 -23.73 -15.18 -18.29
C LYS A 302 -23.29 -14.84 -16.87
N SER A 303 -22.35 -13.92 -16.77
CA SER A 303 -21.96 -13.33 -15.49
C SER A 303 -21.93 -11.81 -15.55
N LEU A 304 -22.34 -11.21 -14.43
CA LEU A 304 -22.16 -9.81 -14.12
C LEU A 304 -21.03 -9.69 -13.09
N SER A 305 -20.06 -8.82 -13.33
CA SER A 305 -18.99 -8.53 -12.37
C SER A 305 -19.01 -7.05 -12.01
N ILE A 306 -19.08 -6.74 -10.72
CA ILE A 306 -19.10 -5.38 -10.19
C ILE A 306 -17.84 -5.22 -9.36
N ALA A 307 -16.97 -4.31 -9.75
CA ALA A 307 -15.66 -4.13 -9.13
C ALA A 307 -15.74 -3.35 -7.80
N CYS A 308 -14.75 -3.60 -6.95
CA CYS A 308 -14.43 -2.85 -5.75
C CYS A 308 -12.97 -2.40 -5.89
N ASP A 309 -12.69 -1.58 -6.89
CA ASP A 309 -11.34 -1.14 -7.24
C ASP A 309 -11.05 0.31 -6.80
N LYS A 310 -9.97 0.87 -7.29
CA LYS A 310 -9.52 2.24 -6.95
C LYS A 310 -10.42 3.35 -7.47
N SER A 311 -11.41 3.04 -8.29
CA SER A 311 -12.36 4.02 -8.84
C SER A 311 -13.47 4.40 -7.87
N VAL A 312 -13.59 3.66 -6.76
CA VAL A 312 -14.57 3.90 -5.70
C VAL A 312 -13.88 4.08 -4.35
N GLU A 313 -14.63 4.64 -3.39
CA GLU A 313 -14.11 4.80 -2.03
C GLU A 313 -13.93 3.44 -1.35
N ARG A 314 -12.74 3.28 -0.73
CA ARG A 314 -12.35 2.09 0.01
C ARG A 314 -11.60 2.50 1.27
N VAL A 315 -11.74 1.76 2.34
CA VAL A 315 -11.05 2.03 3.60
C VAL A 315 -10.57 0.73 4.23
N ASN A 316 -9.29 0.64 4.57
CA ASN A 316 -8.79 -0.40 5.45
C ASN A 316 -9.16 -0.05 6.90
N VAL A 317 -9.56 -1.05 7.65
CA VAL A 317 -9.81 -0.96 9.10
C VAL A 317 -8.76 -1.81 9.80
N PHE A 318 -7.91 -1.15 10.59
CA PHE A 318 -6.92 -1.84 11.41
C PHE A 318 -7.32 -1.75 12.88
N LYS A 319 -7.26 -2.91 13.54
CA LYS A 319 -7.54 -3.03 14.98
C LYS A 319 -6.33 -3.65 15.68
N HIS A 320 -6.03 -3.14 16.85
CA HIS A 320 -5.02 -3.68 17.75
C HIS A 320 -5.70 -4.08 19.07
N PRO A 321 -6.39 -5.23 19.11
CA PRO A 321 -7.25 -5.60 20.25
C PRO A 321 -6.47 -5.73 21.57
N ASN A 322 -5.18 -6.03 21.52
CA ASN A 322 -4.31 -6.08 22.68
C ASN A 322 -3.04 -5.26 22.43
N ASN A 323 -2.97 -4.05 23.00
CA ASN A 323 -1.85 -3.13 22.84
C ASN A 323 -0.90 -3.08 24.04
N SER A 324 -1.01 -3.99 25.00
CA SER A 324 -0.15 -4.00 26.20
C SER A 324 1.32 -4.19 25.84
N SER A 325 1.61 -5.10 24.92
CA SER A 325 2.97 -5.33 24.39
C SER A 325 3.56 -4.09 23.73
N LEU A 326 2.75 -3.34 22.96
CA LEU A 326 3.16 -2.09 22.32
C LEU A 326 3.51 -1.01 23.35
N LYS A 327 2.75 -0.91 24.45
CA LYS A 327 3.06 0.01 25.54
C LYS A 327 4.39 -0.35 26.21
N THR A 328 4.67 -1.63 26.39
CA THR A 328 5.95 -2.11 26.92
C THR A 328 7.10 -1.74 25.98
N LEU A 329 6.94 -1.97 24.67
CA LEU A 329 7.93 -1.60 23.67
C LEU A 329 8.18 -0.08 23.62
N ALA A 330 7.13 0.73 23.75
CA ALA A 330 7.26 2.19 23.77
C ALA A 330 8.12 2.70 24.93
N GLN A 331 8.18 1.95 26.04
CA GLN A 331 8.98 2.25 27.23
C GLN A 331 10.39 1.66 27.18
N SER A 332 10.78 0.99 26.10
CA SER A 332 12.13 0.43 25.95
C SER A 332 13.20 1.47 26.25
N SER A 333 14.20 1.10 27.03
CA SER A 333 15.33 1.98 27.39
C SER A 333 16.35 2.08 26.26
N GLU A 334 16.46 1.05 25.41
CA GLU A 334 17.51 0.93 24.38
C GLU A 334 17.05 1.37 23.00
N PHE A 335 15.78 1.09 22.66
CA PHE A 335 15.26 1.30 21.30
C PHE A 335 14.00 2.16 21.25
N THR A 336 13.84 2.84 20.11
CA THR A 336 12.56 3.36 19.62
C THR A 336 12.09 2.56 18.43
N TYR A 337 10.79 2.64 18.12
CA TYR A 337 10.17 1.81 17.09
C TYR A 337 9.38 2.66 16.09
N ALA A 338 9.44 2.24 14.81
CA ALA A 338 8.53 2.69 13.78
C ALA A 338 7.85 1.46 13.18
N THR A 339 6.55 1.31 13.43
CA THR A 339 5.75 0.15 13.04
C THR A 339 4.66 0.54 12.03
N SER A 340 4.17 -0.44 11.30
CA SER A 340 3.05 -0.35 10.37
C SER A 340 2.11 -1.54 10.64
N PRO A 341 0.78 -1.34 10.47
CA PRO A 341 0.06 -0.23 9.83
C PRO A 341 -0.30 0.95 10.74
N ALA A 342 0.16 1.03 11.91
CA ALA A 342 0.06 2.08 12.93
C ALA A 342 0.84 1.58 14.14
N SER A 343 0.49 1.96 15.34
CA SER A 343 0.98 1.52 16.63
C SER A 343 2.10 2.38 17.18
N LEU A 344 3.31 2.35 16.66
CA LEU A 344 4.42 3.14 17.19
C LEU A 344 5.11 3.93 16.07
N TYR A 345 5.41 5.20 16.35
CA TYR A 345 6.34 6.00 15.58
C TYR A 345 7.52 6.44 16.45
N THR A 346 8.69 6.62 15.83
CA THR A 346 9.85 7.20 16.50
C THR A 346 9.75 8.72 16.42
N GLN A 347 9.49 9.37 17.54
CA GLN A 347 9.59 10.82 17.66
C GLN A 347 11.06 11.21 17.82
N VAL A 348 11.46 12.24 17.12
CA VAL A 348 12.82 12.82 17.17
C VAL A 348 12.72 14.25 17.65
N VAL A 349 13.47 14.58 18.70
CA VAL A 349 13.53 15.92 19.26
C VAL A 349 14.82 16.58 18.84
N VAL A 350 14.73 17.52 17.93
CA VAL A 350 15.86 18.35 17.47
C VAL A 350 15.90 19.63 18.27
N ASP A 351 16.81 19.73 19.23
CA ASP A 351 17.03 20.97 19.96
C ASP A 351 17.82 21.96 19.10
N PHE A 352 17.09 22.89 18.47
CA PHE A 352 17.69 23.88 17.62
C PHE A 352 18.61 24.85 18.38
N ASN A 353 18.33 25.11 19.69
CA ASN A 353 19.21 25.95 20.49
C ASN A 353 20.59 25.30 20.67
N SER A 354 20.64 24.00 20.90
CA SER A 354 21.90 23.25 20.93
C SER A 354 22.68 23.34 19.62
N ILE A 355 21.99 23.30 18.46
CA ILE A 355 22.59 23.50 17.16
C ILE A 355 23.20 24.90 17.05
N ARG A 356 22.38 25.94 17.34
CA ARG A 356 22.82 27.33 17.28
C ARG A 356 24.00 27.60 18.21
N ASP A 357 23.91 27.18 19.48
CA ASP A 357 24.93 27.40 20.49
C ASP A 357 26.24 26.66 20.16
N SER A 358 26.17 25.51 19.53
CA SER A 358 27.32 24.79 19.00
C SER A 358 28.06 25.56 17.91
N ILE A 359 27.31 26.24 17.03
CA ILE A 359 27.85 27.10 15.98
C ILE A 359 28.44 28.38 16.61
N VAL A 360 27.66 29.08 17.42
CA VAL A 360 28.05 30.35 18.03
C VAL A 360 29.33 30.23 18.85
N ARG A 361 29.52 29.13 19.57
CA ARG A 361 30.76 28.87 20.35
C ARG A 361 32.01 28.82 19.47
N LYS A 362 31.90 28.39 18.22
CA LYS A 362 33.06 28.27 17.32
C LYS A 362 33.30 29.50 16.45
N VAL A 363 32.22 30.17 16.03
CA VAL A 363 32.31 31.18 14.99
C VAL A 363 31.67 32.54 15.35
N GLY A 364 31.11 32.64 16.58
CA GLY A 364 30.43 33.85 17.05
C GLY A 364 28.98 33.95 16.59
N PRO A 365 28.25 34.99 17.05
CA PRO A 365 26.78 35.06 16.91
C PRO A 365 26.27 35.54 15.58
N ASP A 366 27.13 36.04 14.68
CA ASP A 366 26.72 36.58 13.38
C ASP A 366 26.37 35.46 12.39
N SER A 367 25.05 35.18 12.29
CA SER A 367 24.51 34.14 11.39
C SER A 367 24.45 34.57 9.91
N SER A 368 24.66 35.88 9.60
CA SER A 368 24.56 36.40 8.23
C SER A 368 25.65 35.85 7.34
N LYS A 369 26.83 35.62 7.91
CA LYS A 369 28.02 35.07 7.27
C LYS A 369 28.09 33.54 7.26
N LEU A 370 27.09 32.84 7.81
CA LEU A 370 27.09 31.40 7.92
C LEU A 370 26.35 30.72 6.75
N SER A 371 26.95 29.66 6.26
CA SER A 371 26.32 28.74 5.32
C SER A 371 26.38 27.32 5.85
N VAL A 372 25.20 26.68 5.99
CA VAL A 372 25.10 25.26 6.34
C VAL A 372 25.30 24.43 5.08
N ASN A 373 26.39 23.70 5.03
CA ASN A 373 26.75 22.87 3.89
C ASN A 373 26.09 21.49 4.00
N SER A 374 26.00 20.96 5.23
CA SER A 374 25.38 19.67 5.51
C SER A 374 24.84 19.65 6.95
N ALA A 375 23.65 19.13 7.16
CA ALA A 375 23.09 18.80 8.46
C ALA A 375 22.34 17.47 8.36
N LEU A 376 23.05 16.37 8.55
CA LEU A 376 22.52 15.03 8.38
C LEU A 376 22.09 14.44 9.72
N LEU A 377 20.79 14.30 9.94
CA LEU A 377 20.26 13.54 11.06
C LEU A 377 20.43 12.04 10.77
N LYS A 378 21.27 11.38 11.56
CA LYS A 378 21.53 9.95 11.45
C LYS A 378 20.82 9.17 12.54
N LEU A 379 20.06 8.15 12.12
CA LEU A 379 19.41 7.18 13.01
C LEU A 379 19.96 5.79 12.69
N LYS A 380 20.63 5.19 13.65
CA LYS A 380 21.10 3.81 13.57
C LYS A 380 19.96 2.86 13.84
N ALA A 381 19.72 1.95 12.90
CA ALA A 381 18.73 0.90 13.03
C ALA A 381 19.37 -0.41 13.50
N ALA A 382 18.53 -1.31 14.02
CA ALA A 382 18.94 -2.66 14.40
C ALA A 382 17.96 -3.68 13.84
N SER A 383 18.46 -4.88 13.56
CA SER A 383 17.61 -6.01 13.17
C SER A 383 16.75 -6.47 14.34
N ILE A 384 15.54 -6.92 14.06
CA ILE A 384 14.65 -7.53 15.04
C ILE A 384 15.27 -8.85 15.52
N ASN A 385 15.38 -9.02 16.84
CA ASN A 385 16.06 -10.16 17.47
C ASN A 385 15.13 -11.16 18.17
N TRP A 386 13.80 -10.91 18.14
CA TRP A 386 12.83 -11.87 18.68
C TRP A 386 12.25 -12.77 17.59
N ASP A 387 11.55 -13.83 17.97
CA ASP A 387 10.86 -14.69 17.02
C ASP A 387 9.63 -14.00 16.47
N THR A 388 9.59 -13.84 15.14
CA THR A 388 8.52 -13.16 14.41
C THR A 388 8.46 -13.62 12.96
N LYS A 389 7.29 -13.53 12.35
CA LYS A 389 7.11 -13.70 10.90
C LYS A 389 7.34 -12.39 10.12
N LEU A 390 7.49 -11.27 10.80
CA LEU A 390 7.88 -10.01 10.18
C LEU A 390 9.30 -10.07 9.61
N LYS A 391 9.60 -9.22 8.65
CA LYS A 391 10.99 -9.02 8.22
C LYS A 391 11.83 -8.51 9.37
N LYS A 392 12.93 -9.19 9.65
CA LYS A 392 13.87 -8.83 10.75
C LYS A 392 14.73 -7.62 10.40
N THR A 393 14.84 -7.28 9.11
CA THR A 393 15.55 -6.08 8.64
C THR A 393 14.63 -4.87 8.69
N PRO A 394 15.17 -3.66 8.95
CA PRO A 394 14.41 -2.42 8.88
C PRO A 394 13.75 -2.21 7.51
N ASN A 395 12.72 -1.38 7.45
CA ASN A 395 12.11 -0.96 6.19
C ASN A 395 13.14 -0.28 5.29
N GLN A 396 12.98 -0.43 3.98
CA GLN A 396 13.90 0.14 3.00
C GLN A 396 13.88 1.68 2.99
N TYR A 397 12.72 2.28 3.23
CA TYR A 397 12.54 3.74 3.23
C TYR A 397 11.82 4.20 4.48
N MET A 398 12.29 5.32 5.01
CA MET A 398 11.68 6.05 6.11
C MET A 398 11.44 7.50 5.71
N MET A 399 10.41 8.09 6.28
CA MET A 399 10.15 9.52 6.18
C MET A 399 10.22 10.14 7.57
N LEU A 400 11.00 11.20 7.71
CA LEU A 400 10.98 12.09 8.85
C LEU A 400 10.06 13.27 8.49
N ILE A 401 9.01 13.47 9.25
CA ILE A 401 7.96 14.43 8.91
C ILE A 401 7.37 15.07 10.17
N ASN A 402 6.97 16.34 10.06
CA ASN A 402 6.18 16.95 11.11
C ASN A 402 4.85 16.21 11.28
N ARG A 403 4.55 15.78 12.52
CA ARG A 403 3.41 14.92 12.85
C ARG A 403 2.08 15.51 12.38
N ASP A 404 1.90 16.82 12.50
CA ASP A 404 0.67 17.51 12.14
C ASP A 404 0.47 17.62 10.61
N SER A 405 1.55 17.40 9.85
CA SER A 405 1.56 17.47 8.38
C SER A 405 1.35 16.11 7.71
N ILE A 406 1.36 15.00 8.43
CA ILE A 406 1.31 13.63 7.85
C ILE A 406 0.08 13.46 6.96
N ALA A 407 -1.11 13.79 7.48
CA ALA A 407 -2.36 13.60 6.74
C ALA A 407 -2.38 14.42 5.43
N ASP A 408 -2.00 15.69 5.49
CA ASP A 408 -1.96 16.56 4.30
C ASP A 408 -0.87 16.14 3.31
N PHE A 409 0.25 15.63 3.79
CA PHE A 409 1.33 15.17 2.93
C PHE A 409 0.85 14.01 2.04
N PHE A 410 0.28 12.97 2.62
CA PHE A 410 -0.18 11.79 1.88
C PHE A 410 -1.46 12.05 1.11
N TYR A 411 -2.42 12.78 1.67
CA TYR A 411 -3.67 13.10 0.99
C TYR A 411 -3.44 13.83 -0.33
N TRP A 412 -2.55 14.83 -0.33
CA TRP A 412 -2.24 15.64 -1.52
C TRP A 412 -1.10 15.07 -2.38
N ASN A 413 -0.57 13.87 -2.10
CA ASN A 413 0.57 13.28 -2.80
C ASN A 413 1.75 14.25 -2.90
N LYS A 414 2.10 14.90 -1.78
CA LYS A 414 3.23 15.82 -1.73
C LYS A 414 4.55 15.05 -1.85
N THR A 415 5.59 15.75 -2.28
CA THR A 415 6.97 15.24 -2.25
C THR A 415 7.73 15.85 -1.07
N PRO A 416 8.75 15.17 -0.52
CA PRO A 416 9.60 15.74 0.53
C PRO A 416 10.18 17.08 0.10
N ASP A 417 10.05 18.09 0.98
CA ASP A 417 10.42 19.47 0.68
C ASP A 417 11.74 19.92 1.34
N GLY A 418 12.32 19.06 2.18
CA GLY A 418 13.53 19.38 2.95
C GLY A 418 13.33 20.48 4.01
N LEU A 419 12.08 20.77 4.38
CA LEU A 419 11.72 21.74 5.40
C LEU A 419 10.83 21.13 6.51
N TYR A 420 9.73 20.50 6.11
CA TYR A 420 8.77 19.83 6.99
C TYR A 420 8.73 18.33 6.80
N SER A 421 9.32 17.85 5.70
CA SER A 421 9.34 16.44 5.33
C SER A 421 10.66 16.07 4.65
N PHE A 422 11.23 14.95 5.08
CA PHE A 422 12.53 14.45 4.65
C PHE A 422 12.41 12.95 4.43
N ASN A 423 13.05 12.41 3.42
CA ASN A 423 13.08 10.96 3.19
C ASN A 423 14.50 10.43 3.27
N ALA A 424 14.64 9.18 3.71
CA ALA A 424 15.90 8.46 3.72
C ALA A 424 15.70 7.00 3.30
N GLY A 425 16.66 6.47 2.55
CA GLY A 425 16.80 5.05 2.30
C GLY A 425 17.69 4.41 3.36
N LEU A 426 17.50 3.11 3.60
CA LEU A 426 18.37 2.33 4.46
C LEU A 426 19.75 2.21 3.81
N ASP A 427 20.77 2.72 4.48
CA ASP A 427 22.15 2.38 4.18
C ASP A 427 22.45 1.02 4.80
N THR A 428 22.60 0.01 3.96
CA THR A 428 22.84 -1.38 4.39
C THR A 428 24.27 -1.63 4.86
N SER A 429 25.22 -0.72 4.56
CA SER A 429 26.60 -0.84 4.97
C SER A 429 26.79 -0.62 6.48
N ASP A 430 26.01 0.27 7.04
CA ASP A 430 26.09 0.63 8.45
C ASP A 430 24.73 0.60 9.18
N PHE A 431 23.68 0.13 8.53
CA PHE A 431 22.32 0.03 9.07
C PHE A 431 21.82 1.37 9.61
N SER A 432 21.88 2.41 8.79
CA SER A 432 21.44 3.75 9.18
C SER A 432 20.51 4.40 8.17
N PHE A 433 19.77 5.40 8.66
CA PHE A 433 19.01 6.34 7.86
C PHE A 433 19.57 7.73 8.07
N SER A 434 19.85 8.46 6.97
CA SER A 434 20.36 9.83 6.99
C SER A 434 19.34 10.77 6.37
N PHE A 435 18.80 11.67 7.18
CA PHE A 435 17.84 12.69 6.74
C PHE A 435 18.56 14.04 6.58
N ASP A 436 18.46 14.64 5.41
CA ASP A 436 19.11 15.93 5.13
C ASP A 436 18.26 17.10 5.64
N LEU A 437 18.67 17.67 6.78
CA LEU A 437 18.04 18.82 7.42
C LEU A 437 18.71 20.18 7.03
N SER A 438 19.68 20.18 6.14
CA SER A 438 20.53 21.34 5.81
C SER A 438 19.72 22.59 5.50
N ARG A 439 18.69 22.43 4.66
CA ARG A 439 17.81 23.52 4.24
C ARG A 439 16.98 24.08 5.39
N ALA A 440 16.45 23.20 6.26
CA ALA A 440 15.63 23.61 7.43
C ALA A 440 16.48 24.32 8.49
N VAL A 441 17.68 23.76 8.80
CA VAL A 441 18.62 24.36 9.73
C VAL A 441 19.09 25.74 9.23
N GLN A 442 19.49 25.84 7.96
CA GLN A 442 19.92 27.11 7.36
C GLN A 442 18.81 28.17 7.43
N LYS A 443 17.56 27.80 7.09
CA LYS A 443 16.44 28.73 7.08
C LYS A 443 16.11 29.22 8.51
N ARG A 444 16.22 28.33 9.50
CA ARG A 444 15.98 28.67 10.91
C ARG A 444 17.09 29.54 11.49
N LEU A 445 18.36 29.26 11.15
CA LEU A 445 19.50 30.09 11.54
C LEU A 445 19.41 31.52 11.01
N LYS A 446 18.89 31.70 9.79
CA LYS A 446 18.68 33.04 9.19
C LYS A 446 17.43 33.75 9.72
N GLY A 447 16.70 33.20 10.70
CA GLY A 447 15.49 33.80 11.26
C GLY A 447 14.41 34.10 10.23
N ALA A 448 14.28 33.26 9.18
CA ALA A 448 13.28 33.47 8.15
C ALA A 448 11.85 33.38 8.73
N LYS A 449 10.92 34.16 8.19
CA LYS A 449 9.51 34.17 8.64
C LYS A 449 8.94 32.74 8.69
N ASN A 450 8.27 32.42 9.77
CA ASN A 450 7.67 31.11 10.04
C ASN A 450 8.68 29.95 10.11
N SER A 451 9.96 30.21 10.39
CA SER A 451 10.98 29.16 10.53
C SER A 451 11.00 28.53 11.92
N GLU A 452 10.34 29.10 12.90
CA GLU A 452 10.31 28.62 14.29
C GLU A 452 9.73 27.20 14.39
N LYS A 453 8.74 26.89 13.53
CA LYS A 453 8.08 25.56 13.48
C LYS A 453 8.88 24.51 12.70
N LEU A 454 9.97 24.91 12.02
CA LEU A 454 10.82 23.94 11.35
C LEU A 454 11.57 23.10 12.40
N LEU A 455 11.68 21.81 12.14
CA LEU A 455 12.32 20.82 13.01
C LEU A 455 11.56 20.53 14.33
N GLU A 456 10.31 20.98 14.46
CA GLU A 456 9.46 20.67 15.60
C GLU A 456 8.55 19.47 15.33
N ASN A 457 8.16 18.75 16.38
CA ASN A 457 7.20 17.63 16.34
C ASN A 457 7.50 16.61 15.23
N LEU A 458 8.77 16.27 15.05
CA LEU A 458 9.21 15.34 13.99
C LEU A 458 9.00 13.90 14.41
N VAL A 459 8.45 13.10 13.50
CA VAL A 459 8.30 11.65 13.66
C VAL A 459 8.86 10.90 12.45
N VAL A 460 9.43 9.74 12.70
CA VAL A 460 9.92 8.79 11.68
C VAL A 460 8.84 7.75 11.45
N ILE A 461 8.43 7.63 10.20
CA ILE A 461 7.37 6.70 9.79
C ILE A 461 7.86 5.82 8.62
N PRO A 462 7.43 4.55 8.55
CA PRO A 462 7.75 3.69 7.43
C PRO A 462 6.95 4.08 6.19
N VAL A 463 7.63 4.15 5.05
CA VAL A 463 7.01 4.46 3.74
C VAL A 463 7.48 3.49 2.66
N TYR A 464 6.70 3.37 1.59
CA TYR A 464 7.16 2.79 0.34
C TYR A 464 7.05 3.80 -0.79
N ILE A 465 7.89 3.62 -1.82
CA ILE A 465 8.01 4.57 -2.93
C ILE A 465 7.63 3.85 -4.22
N THR A 466 6.75 4.46 -4.99
CA THR A 466 6.45 4.05 -6.36
C THR A 466 6.92 5.12 -7.34
N SER A 467 7.21 4.72 -8.57
CA SER A 467 7.64 5.64 -9.62
C SER A 467 6.74 5.53 -10.85
N SER A 468 6.44 6.66 -11.46
CA SER A 468 5.79 6.71 -12.77
C SER A 468 6.56 7.72 -13.62
N GLY A 469 7.37 7.22 -14.56
CA GLY A 469 8.40 7.99 -15.23
C GLY A 469 9.41 8.53 -14.21
N GLU A 470 9.73 9.81 -14.29
CA GLU A 470 10.64 10.48 -13.35
C GLU A 470 9.99 10.85 -12.01
N ARG A 471 8.66 10.81 -11.91
CA ARG A 471 7.93 11.22 -10.71
C ARG A 471 7.92 10.10 -9.68
N ARG A 472 8.32 10.42 -8.44
CA ARG A 472 8.24 9.54 -7.28
C ARG A 472 7.00 9.88 -6.46
N TYR A 473 6.28 8.82 -6.02
CA TYR A 473 5.14 8.92 -5.13
C TYR A 473 5.49 8.23 -3.82
N TYR A 474 5.19 8.91 -2.73
CA TYR A 474 5.46 8.43 -1.37
C TYR A 474 4.15 7.97 -0.76
N HIS A 475 4.13 6.73 -0.26
CA HIS A 475 2.97 6.13 0.34
C HIS A 475 3.30 5.70 1.76
N GLN A 476 2.37 5.89 2.68
CA GLN A 476 2.52 5.35 4.02
C GLN A 476 2.48 3.82 3.96
N GLN A 477 3.40 3.16 4.65
CA GLN A 477 3.42 1.70 4.70
C GLN A 477 2.21 1.22 5.52
N LEU A 478 1.42 0.33 4.95
CA LEU A 478 0.27 -0.29 5.62
C LEU A 478 0.44 -1.80 5.81
N TRP A 479 1.36 -2.43 5.06
CA TRP A 479 1.74 -3.81 5.32
C TRP A 479 2.45 -3.90 6.66
N PRO A 480 2.12 -4.91 7.52
CA PRO A 480 2.72 -5.02 8.83
C PRO A 480 4.25 -5.13 8.76
N THR A 481 4.92 -4.19 9.37
CA THR A 481 6.38 -4.13 9.46
C THR A 481 6.79 -3.48 10.78
N ALA A 482 8.03 -3.72 11.18
CA ALA A 482 8.63 -3.04 12.31
C ALA A 482 10.08 -2.66 11.99
N SER A 483 10.49 -1.47 12.41
CA SER A 483 11.88 -1.06 12.44
C SER A 483 12.19 -0.52 13.82
N ARG A 484 13.39 -0.79 14.32
CA ARG A 484 13.85 -0.27 15.60
C ARG A 484 15.13 0.53 15.44
N PHE A 485 15.25 1.58 16.23
CA PHE A 485 16.37 2.52 16.22
C PHE A 485 16.97 2.63 17.61
N TYR A 486 18.28 2.74 17.71
CA TYR A 486 18.95 3.00 18.96
C TYR A 486 18.53 4.38 19.52
N LYS A 487 18.41 4.45 20.85
CA LYS A 487 18.18 5.70 21.59
C LYS A 487 19.49 6.43 21.92
N SER A 488 19.36 7.66 22.38
CA SER A 488 20.48 8.45 22.93
C SER A 488 21.14 7.81 24.16
N SER A 489 20.44 6.89 24.82
CA SER A 489 20.95 6.07 25.94
C SER A 489 21.80 4.89 25.53
N ALA A 490 21.98 4.60 24.23
CA ALA A 490 22.84 3.49 23.79
C ALA A 490 24.28 3.66 24.31
N ASP A 491 24.88 2.55 24.76
CA ASP A 491 26.22 2.57 25.35
C ASP A 491 27.28 3.07 24.37
N GLU A 492 27.23 2.60 23.14
CA GLU A 492 28.16 3.04 22.10
C GLU A 492 27.71 4.37 21.48
N VAL A 493 28.52 5.40 21.61
CA VAL A 493 28.25 6.75 21.08
C VAL A 493 27.92 6.74 19.58
N LYS A 494 28.58 5.88 18.80
CA LYS A 494 28.34 5.76 17.35
C LYS A 494 26.92 5.28 16.99
N LEU A 495 26.22 4.61 17.92
CA LEU A 495 24.85 4.12 17.75
C LEU A 495 23.80 5.17 18.05
N ARG A 496 24.15 6.20 18.80
CA ARG A 496 23.22 7.24 19.24
C ARG A 496 22.74 8.09 18.08
N PRO A 497 21.46 8.50 18.08
CA PRO A 497 20.94 9.49 17.14
C PRO A 497 21.75 10.77 17.19
N CYS A 498 22.15 11.30 16.04
CA CYS A 498 22.94 12.54 16.01
C CYS A 498 22.70 13.32 14.73
N ILE A 499 23.02 14.62 14.77
CA ILE A 499 23.15 15.47 13.58
C ILE A 499 24.63 15.69 13.33
N ASP A 500 25.11 15.24 12.19
CA ASP A 500 26.41 15.61 11.64
C ASP A 500 26.25 16.91 10.88
N LEU A 501 26.79 18.00 11.46
CA LEU A 501 26.66 19.34 10.97
C LEU A 501 27.98 19.82 10.37
N VAL A 502 27.96 20.27 9.11
CA VAL A 502 29.09 20.93 8.44
C VAL A 502 28.63 22.30 7.97
N TYR A 503 29.40 23.32 8.31
CA TYR A 503 29.08 24.69 7.93
C TYR A 503 30.35 25.50 7.64
N THR A 504 30.22 26.55 6.85
CA THR A 504 31.27 27.49 6.54
C THR A 504 30.92 28.87 7.01
N ARG A 505 31.93 29.64 7.37
CA ARG A 505 31.86 31.07 7.66
C ARG A 505 32.68 31.84 6.68
N ARG A 506 32.14 32.92 6.13
CA ARG A 506 32.86 33.97 5.43
C ARG A 506 33.50 34.89 6.45
N GLU A 507 34.77 35.19 6.28
CA GLU A 507 35.46 36.14 7.14
C GLU A 507 35.10 37.62 6.82
#